data_e8a9e0ea2babb62bdd57b0b0ca65779a
#
_entry.id   e8a9e0ea2babb62bdd57b0b0ca65779a
#
_cell.length_a   1.000
_cell.length_b   1.000
_cell.length_c   1.000
_cell.angle_alpha   90.00
_cell.angle_beta   90.00
_cell.angle_gamma   90.00
#
_symmetry.space_group_name_H-M   'P 1'
#
loop_
_entity.id
_entity.type
_entity.pdbx_description
1 polymer ?
#
loop_
_entity_poly.entity_id
_entity_poly.type
_entity_poly.pdbx_seq_one_letter_code
_entity_poly.pdbx_strand_id
1 'polypeptide(L)'
;VDAFRRRLLILGLAALLSAAGVLPPAEAEPVSIVVASTTSTEQSGLFKHILPLFREASGIDVKVVALGTGQALDAARRGDADVVLVHDRPAEDKFLAEGFAKRRYDVMYNDFVLIGPASDPAGVRGLGVREAFAKLAASKAAFVSRGDRSGTHSAELRSWKEAGVDLAAVRGPWYRDVGQGMGPALNTASALGAYILADRGTWLAFKNRADLVILVQGDRSLFNPYGAMLVDPDRHPGVKAKQGQAFIDWLVSPEGQQAIAGYKVGGEQLFFPSAGAPVTR
;
A
#
# COMPACT_ATOMS: atom_id res chain seq x y z
N VAL A 1 18.21 -59.12 -56.46
CA VAL A 1 18.49 -57.69 -56.22
C VAL A 1 17.28 -57.00 -55.51
N ASP A 2 16.06 -57.41 -55.76
CA ASP A 2 14.88 -56.73 -55.26
C ASP A 2 14.48 -57.08 -53.79
N ALA A 3 14.87 -58.23 -53.27
CA ALA A 3 14.54 -58.63 -51.91
C ALA A 3 15.35 -57.90 -50.84
N PHE A 4 16.56 -57.46 -51.17
CA PHE A 4 17.44 -56.75 -50.26
C PHE A 4 17.07 -55.26 -50.13
N ARG A 5 16.57 -54.63 -51.19
CA ARG A 5 16.10 -53.23 -51.18
C ARG A 5 14.80 -53.06 -50.43
N ARG A 6 13.89 -54.04 -50.42
CA ARG A 6 12.63 -54.00 -49.66
C ARG A 6 12.86 -54.10 -48.14
N ARG A 7 13.89 -54.84 -47.69
CA ARG A 7 14.19 -54.95 -46.24
C ARG A 7 14.85 -53.71 -45.67
N LEU A 8 15.60 -52.94 -46.47
CA LEU A 8 16.18 -51.66 -46.01
C LEU A 8 15.14 -50.54 -45.89
N LEU A 9 14.08 -50.53 -46.71
CA LEU A 9 13.00 -49.54 -46.64
C LEU A 9 12.09 -49.74 -45.45
N ILE A 10 11.89 -50.99 -45.01
CA ILE A 10 11.03 -51.28 -43.82
C ILE A 10 11.77 -51.00 -42.52
N LEU A 11 13.08 -51.16 -42.47
CA LEU A 11 13.88 -50.79 -41.27
C LEU A 11 14.10 -49.27 -41.13
N GLY A 12 14.07 -48.51 -42.22
CA GLY A 12 14.14 -47.04 -42.19
C GLY A 12 12.85 -46.36 -41.69
N LEU A 13 11.70 -47.01 -41.92
CA LEU A 13 10.40 -46.43 -41.51
C LEU A 13 10.07 -46.72 -40.04
N ALA A 14 10.61 -47.77 -39.44
CA ALA A 14 10.44 -48.10 -38.02
C ALA A 14 11.27 -47.25 -37.07
N ALA A 15 12.38 -46.66 -37.57
CA ALA A 15 13.27 -45.82 -36.79
C ALA A 15 12.78 -44.35 -36.70
N LEU A 16 11.84 -43.92 -37.54
CA LEU A 16 11.29 -42.54 -37.53
C LEU A 16 10.05 -42.37 -36.64
N LEU A 17 9.49 -43.43 -36.09
CA LEU A 17 8.32 -43.35 -35.19
C LEU A 17 8.64 -43.35 -33.71
N SER A 18 9.92 -43.41 -33.30
CA SER A 18 10.30 -43.47 -31.87
C SER A 18 10.78 -42.13 -31.30
N ALA A 19 10.70 -41.05 -32.07
CA ALA A 19 11.05 -39.69 -31.60
C ALA A 19 9.81 -38.84 -31.37
N ALA A 20 8.72 -39.44 -30.89
CA ALA A 20 7.67 -38.68 -30.21
C ALA A 20 8.24 -38.26 -28.86
N GLY A 21 9.04 -37.21 -28.86
CA GLY A 21 9.50 -36.54 -27.64
C GLY A 21 8.28 -36.20 -26.81
N VAL A 22 8.21 -36.75 -25.62
CA VAL A 22 7.28 -36.32 -24.59
C VAL A 22 7.65 -34.85 -24.34
N LEU A 23 6.93 -33.91 -24.97
CA LEU A 23 7.01 -32.51 -24.60
C LEU A 23 6.70 -32.44 -23.11
N PRO A 24 7.57 -31.82 -22.29
CA PRO A 24 7.23 -31.60 -20.91
C PRO A 24 5.87 -30.88 -20.86
N PRO A 25 4.98 -31.22 -19.91
CA PRO A 25 3.75 -30.49 -19.77
C PRO A 25 4.07 -29.01 -19.70
N ALA A 26 3.46 -28.21 -20.57
CA ALA A 26 3.57 -26.76 -20.51
C ALA A 26 3.15 -26.38 -19.11
N GLU A 27 4.11 -25.87 -18.33
CA GLU A 27 3.85 -25.35 -17.02
C GLU A 27 2.81 -24.24 -17.20
N ALA A 28 1.60 -24.45 -16.69
CA ALA A 28 0.52 -23.47 -16.83
C ALA A 28 1.03 -22.16 -16.23
N GLU A 29 0.97 -21.07 -16.99
CA GLU A 29 1.32 -19.74 -16.50
C GLU A 29 0.63 -19.50 -15.17
N PRO A 30 1.35 -19.06 -14.11
CA PRO A 30 0.76 -18.85 -12.82
C PRO A 30 -0.39 -17.85 -12.93
N VAL A 31 -1.52 -18.21 -12.38
CA VAL A 31 -2.70 -17.33 -12.33
C VAL A 31 -2.31 -16.08 -11.55
N SER A 32 -2.45 -14.91 -12.15
CA SER A 32 -2.06 -13.66 -11.50
C SER A 32 -3.22 -12.66 -11.42
N ILE A 33 -3.22 -11.82 -10.38
CA ILE A 33 -4.11 -10.67 -10.20
C ILE A 33 -3.33 -9.37 -10.14
N VAL A 34 -4.01 -8.27 -10.41
CA VAL A 34 -3.47 -6.91 -10.24
C VAL A 34 -4.09 -6.28 -9.01
N VAL A 35 -3.24 -5.81 -8.09
CA VAL A 35 -3.65 -5.08 -6.89
C VAL A 35 -3.17 -3.63 -7.00
N ALA A 36 -4.11 -2.69 -7.13
CA ALA A 36 -3.81 -1.28 -7.04
C ALA A 36 -3.66 -0.87 -5.57
N SER A 37 -2.50 -0.33 -5.21
CA SER A 37 -2.19 0.07 -3.84
C SER A 37 -1.37 1.36 -3.81
N THR A 38 -0.89 1.74 -2.62
CA THR A 38 -0.16 3.00 -2.47
C THR A 38 1.35 2.81 -2.49
N THR A 39 2.06 3.85 -2.97
CA THR A 39 3.52 3.88 -2.94
C THR A 39 4.08 3.76 -1.52
N SER A 40 3.38 4.30 -0.51
CA SER A 40 3.78 4.17 0.88
C SER A 40 3.67 2.73 1.38
N THR A 41 2.61 2.00 0.99
CA THR A 41 2.46 0.57 1.32
C THR A 41 3.56 -0.27 0.68
N GLU A 42 3.86 -0.01 -0.60
CA GLU A 42 4.96 -0.71 -1.29
C GLU A 42 6.32 -0.41 -0.64
N GLN A 43 6.60 0.86 -0.36
CA GLN A 43 7.87 1.30 0.23
C GLN A 43 8.04 0.85 1.68
N SER A 44 6.96 0.56 2.40
CA SER A 44 7.04 -0.02 3.75
C SER A 44 7.69 -1.41 3.76
N GLY A 45 7.68 -2.12 2.62
CA GLY A 45 8.20 -3.48 2.50
C GLY A 45 7.19 -4.58 2.86
N LEU A 46 5.97 -4.24 3.27
CA LEU A 46 4.94 -5.22 3.66
C LEU A 46 4.68 -6.25 2.56
N PHE A 47 4.51 -5.81 1.32
CA PHE A 47 4.20 -6.71 0.21
C PHE A 47 5.28 -7.76 -0.02
N LYS A 48 6.57 -7.40 0.13
CA LYS A 48 7.68 -8.35 0.03
C LYS A 48 7.61 -9.46 1.08
N HIS A 49 6.96 -9.19 2.21
CA HIS A 49 6.77 -10.15 3.29
C HIS A 49 5.53 -11.01 3.08
N ILE A 50 4.37 -10.41 2.76
CA ILE A 50 3.09 -11.15 2.74
C ILE A 50 2.80 -11.86 1.42
N LEU A 51 3.21 -11.31 0.25
CA LEU A 51 2.83 -11.87 -1.05
C LEU A 51 3.44 -13.26 -1.33
N PRO A 52 4.70 -13.58 -0.94
CA PRO A 52 5.21 -14.94 -1.05
C PRO A 52 4.39 -15.96 -0.26
N LEU A 53 3.91 -15.59 0.94
CA LEU A 53 3.07 -16.46 1.78
C LEU A 53 1.71 -16.72 1.13
N PHE A 54 1.10 -15.68 0.56
CA PHE A 54 -0.15 -15.85 -0.18
C PHE A 54 0.02 -16.73 -1.43
N ARG A 55 1.11 -16.52 -2.17
CA ARG A 55 1.41 -17.35 -3.35
C ARG A 55 1.60 -18.82 -2.97
N GLU A 56 2.32 -19.10 -1.89
CA GLU A 56 2.50 -20.47 -1.37
C GLU A 56 1.15 -21.11 -1.00
N ALA A 57 0.27 -20.35 -0.34
CA ALA A 57 -1.03 -20.84 0.10
C ALA A 57 -2.04 -21.04 -1.03
N SER A 58 -1.97 -20.23 -2.12
CA SER A 58 -3.03 -20.16 -3.12
C SER A 58 -2.61 -20.52 -4.55
N GLY A 59 -1.31 -20.50 -4.86
CA GLY A 59 -0.79 -20.59 -6.22
C GLY A 59 -1.05 -19.35 -7.08
N ILE A 60 -1.55 -18.24 -6.50
CA ILE A 60 -1.90 -17.01 -7.21
C ILE A 60 -0.79 -15.98 -7.04
N ASP A 61 -0.29 -15.44 -8.15
CA ASP A 61 0.63 -14.31 -8.14
C ASP A 61 -0.12 -12.98 -7.99
N VAL A 62 0.46 -12.06 -7.21
CA VAL A 62 -0.06 -10.70 -7.06
C VAL A 62 0.90 -9.70 -7.69
N LYS A 63 0.41 -8.97 -8.69
CA LYS A 63 1.13 -7.86 -9.31
C LYS A 63 0.65 -6.56 -8.68
N VAL A 64 1.51 -5.93 -7.87
CA VAL A 64 1.18 -4.65 -7.23
C VAL A 64 1.46 -3.49 -8.17
N VAL A 65 0.48 -2.61 -8.33
CA VAL A 65 0.61 -1.31 -9.00
C VAL A 65 0.56 -0.24 -7.92
N ALA A 66 1.73 0.27 -7.55
CA ALA A 66 1.90 1.24 -6.46
C ALA A 66 1.76 2.68 -6.97
N LEU A 67 0.72 3.39 -6.53
CA LEU A 67 0.32 4.71 -6.99
C LEU A 67 0.02 5.64 -5.79
N GLY A 68 -0.39 6.87 -6.03
CA GLY A 68 -1.11 7.65 -5.02
C GLY A 68 -2.52 7.11 -4.82
N THR A 69 -3.13 7.29 -3.63
CA THR A 69 -4.47 6.72 -3.33
C THR A 69 -5.51 7.06 -4.39
N GLY A 70 -5.60 8.32 -4.80
CA GLY A 70 -6.54 8.74 -5.85
C GLY A 70 -6.30 8.03 -7.18
N GLN A 71 -5.03 7.91 -7.59
CA GLN A 71 -4.65 7.23 -8.83
C GLN A 71 -4.90 5.72 -8.77
N ALA A 72 -4.70 5.07 -7.61
CA ALA A 72 -5.01 3.66 -7.40
C ALA A 72 -6.51 3.41 -7.55
N LEU A 73 -7.35 4.25 -6.93
CA LEU A 73 -8.79 4.20 -7.09
C LEU A 73 -9.24 4.50 -8.53
N ASP A 74 -8.57 5.44 -9.22
CA ASP A 74 -8.87 5.74 -10.63
C ASP A 74 -8.49 4.58 -11.56
N ALA A 75 -7.37 3.90 -11.32
CA ALA A 75 -7.02 2.67 -12.04
C ALA A 75 -8.10 1.59 -11.86
N ALA A 76 -8.57 1.40 -10.64
CA ALA A 76 -9.67 0.47 -10.35
C ALA A 76 -11.00 0.89 -11.01
N ARG A 77 -11.31 2.20 -11.06
CA ARG A 77 -12.51 2.71 -11.77
C ARG A 77 -12.50 2.39 -13.26
N ARG A 78 -11.32 2.28 -13.87
CA ARG A 78 -11.16 1.88 -15.28
C ARG A 78 -11.13 0.36 -15.49
N GLY A 79 -11.09 -0.44 -14.41
CA GLY A 79 -10.93 -1.89 -14.49
C GLY A 79 -9.50 -2.36 -14.71
N ASP A 80 -8.50 -1.49 -14.48
CA ASP A 80 -7.07 -1.81 -14.62
C ASP A 80 -6.53 -2.63 -13.42
N ALA A 81 -7.34 -2.89 -12.41
CA ALA A 81 -7.01 -3.68 -11.24
C ALA A 81 -8.15 -4.63 -10.85
N ASP A 82 -7.79 -5.76 -10.23
CA ASP A 82 -8.75 -6.72 -9.70
C ASP A 82 -9.14 -6.38 -8.25
N VAL A 83 -8.19 -5.87 -7.48
CA VAL A 83 -8.35 -5.49 -6.06
C VAL A 83 -7.71 -4.13 -5.82
N VAL A 84 -8.34 -3.36 -4.93
CA VAL A 84 -7.76 -2.14 -4.35
C VAL A 84 -7.39 -2.42 -2.90
N LEU A 85 -6.18 -2.04 -2.48
CA LEU A 85 -5.72 -2.06 -1.09
C LEU A 85 -5.12 -0.70 -0.74
N VAL A 86 -5.89 0.15 -0.09
CA VAL A 86 -5.56 1.55 0.20
C VAL A 86 -5.94 1.94 1.63
N HIS A 87 -5.69 3.18 2.04
CA HIS A 87 -5.85 3.64 3.41
C HIS A 87 -6.36 5.08 3.50
N ASP A 88 -7.38 5.43 2.71
CA ASP A 88 -8.11 6.69 2.82
C ASP A 88 -9.60 6.42 2.90
N ARG A 89 -10.12 6.24 4.10
CA ARG A 89 -11.50 5.84 4.35
C ARG A 89 -12.54 6.70 3.62
N PRO A 90 -12.47 8.04 3.61
CA PRO A 90 -13.40 8.87 2.83
C PRO A 90 -13.36 8.59 1.33
N ALA A 91 -12.18 8.38 0.75
CA ALA A 91 -12.04 8.06 -0.68
C ALA A 91 -12.55 6.64 -0.99
N GLU A 92 -12.34 5.68 -0.08
CA GLU A 92 -12.85 4.31 -0.17
C GLU A 92 -14.38 4.28 -0.08
N ASP A 93 -14.98 5.01 0.87
CA ASP A 93 -16.43 5.11 1.04
C ASP A 93 -17.08 5.75 -0.21
N LYS A 94 -16.43 6.75 -0.81
CA LYS A 94 -16.86 7.33 -2.09
C LYS A 94 -16.82 6.30 -3.23
N PHE A 95 -15.74 5.52 -3.33
CA PHE A 95 -15.58 4.47 -4.34
C PHE A 95 -16.70 3.40 -4.25
N LEU A 96 -17.07 3.02 -3.02
CA LEU A 96 -18.22 2.14 -2.74
C LEU A 96 -19.55 2.79 -3.15
N ALA A 97 -19.79 4.04 -2.76
CA ALA A 97 -21.02 4.76 -3.07
C ALA A 97 -21.21 4.97 -4.59
N GLU A 98 -20.11 5.09 -5.34
CA GLU A 98 -20.10 5.14 -6.81
C GLU A 98 -20.34 3.76 -7.45
N GLY A 99 -20.38 2.67 -6.67
CA GLY A 99 -20.66 1.30 -7.11
C GLY A 99 -19.50 0.62 -7.86
N PHE A 100 -18.26 1.02 -7.60
CA PHE A 100 -17.08 0.37 -8.17
C PHE A 100 -16.58 -0.83 -7.36
N ALA A 101 -17.11 -1.01 -6.16
CA ALA A 101 -16.98 -2.20 -5.33
C ALA A 101 -18.24 -2.38 -4.50
N LYS A 102 -18.54 -3.63 -4.10
CA LYS A 102 -19.75 -3.95 -3.30
C LYS A 102 -19.48 -3.90 -1.81
N ARG A 103 -18.24 -4.10 -1.39
CA ARG A 103 -17.86 -4.20 0.01
C ARG A 103 -16.41 -3.76 0.23
N ARG A 104 -16.17 -3.16 1.39
CA ARG A 104 -14.86 -2.90 1.97
C ARG A 104 -14.57 -3.91 3.08
N TYR A 105 -13.36 -4.41 3.11
CA TYR A 105 -12.86 -5.29 4.17
C TYR A 105 -11.80 -4.55 4.96
N ASP A 106 -11.97 -4.48 6.29
CA ASP A 106 -10.92 -4.01 7.18
C ASP A 106 -9.79 -5.05 7.21
N VAL A 107 -8.57 -4.65 6.92
CA VAL A 107 -7.42 -5.55 6.81
C VAL A 107 -6.46 -5.35 7.98
N MET A 108 -6.02 -4.14 8.16
CA MET A 108 -4.99 -3.76 9.13
C MET A 108 -5.05 -2.25 9.36
N TYR A 109 -4.28 -1.77 10.33
CA TYR A 109 -3.97 -0.35 10.45
C TYR A 109 -2.47 -0.18 10.74
N ASN A 110 -1.93 0.97 10.36
CA ASN A 110 -0.74 1.54 10.94
C ASN A 110 -1.09 2.93 11.51
N ASP A 111 -0.12 3.70 11.92
CA ASP A 111 -0.36 5.06 12.36
C ASP A 111 0.52 6.06 11.59
N PHE A 112 0.06 7.30 11.61
CA PHE A 112 0.90 8.43 11.29
C PHE A 112 1.61 8.90 12.55
N VAL A 113 2.73 9.58 12.33
CA VAL A 113 3.52 10.22 13.38
C VAL A 113 3.86 11.64 12.96
N LEU A 114 3.78 12.58 13.89
CA LEU A 114 4.31 13.92 13.66
C LEU A 114 5.79 13.93 14.07
N ILE A 115 6.63 14.23 13.11
CA ILE A 115 8.08 14.23 13.21
C ILE A 115 8.56 15.69 13.19
N GLY A 116 9.64 15.98 13.85
CA GLY A 116 10.27 17.29 13.83
C GLY A 116 11.65 17.26 14.48
N PRO A 117 12.34 18.41 14.53
CA PRO A 117 13.67 18.51 15.14
C PRO A 117 13.63 18.13 16.62
N ALA A 118 14.68 17.48 17.11
CA ALA A 118 14.76 17.03 18.50
C ALA A 118 14.66 18.19 19.51
N SER A 119 15.05 19.39 19.13
CA SER A 119 14.93 20.63 19.92
C SER A 119 13.50 21.10 20.11
N ASP A 120 12.59 20.68 19.22
CA ASP A 120 11.15 20.98 19.26
C ASP A 120 10.82 22.47 19.53
N PRO A 121 11.24 23.40 18.68
CA PRO A 121 11.06 24.84 18.92
C PRO A 121 9.58 25.27 18.99
N ALA A 122 8.65 24.49 18.40
CA ALA A 122 7.21 24.75 18.51
C ALA A 122 6.58 24.18 19.79
N GLY A 123 7.30 23.32 20.54
CA GLY A 123 6.82 22.73 21.79
C GLY A 123 5.62 21.81 21.61
N VAL A 124 5.69 20.90 20.60
CA VAL A 124 4.58 19.99 20.25
C VAL A 124 4.75 18.60 20.85
N ARG A 125 5.90 18.28 21.41
CA ARG A 125 6.21 16.95 21.94
C ARG A 125 5.19 16.49 22.97
N GLY A 126 4.62 15.31 22.73
CA GLY A 126 3.69 14.66 23.65
C GLY A 126 2.29 15.27 23.71
N LEU A 127 2.00 16.26 22.86
CA LEU A 127 0.66 16.83 22.75
C LEU A 127 -0.26 15.92 21.94
N GLY A 128 -1.59 16.14 22.04
CA GLY A 128 -2.55 15.61 21.07
C GLY A 128 -2.38 16.30 19.71
N VAL A 129 -2.78 15.61 18.63
CA VAL A 129 -2.62 16.09 17.26
C VAL A 129 -3.23 17.48 17.05
N ARG A 130 -4.44 17.68 17.52
CA ARG A 130 -5.16 18.95 17.41
C ARG A 130 -4.34 20.13 18.00
N GLU A 131 -3.83 19.96 19.20
CA GLU A 131 -3.04 21.00 19.88
C GLU A 131 -1.69 21.20 19.19
N ALA A 132 -1.03 20.13 18.79
CA ALA A 132 0.25 20.18 18.09
C ALA A 132 0.14 20.98 16.78
N PHE A 133 -0.85 20.67 15.94
CA PHE A 133 -1.06 21.37 14.68
C PHE A 133 -1.45 22.85 14.89
N ALA A 134 -2.26 23.14 15.89
CA ALA A 134 -2.58 24.54 16.25
C ALA A 134 -1.32 25.32 16.65
N LYS A 135 -0.41 24.73 17.46
CA LYS A 135 0.86 25.35 17.83
C LYS A 135 1.80 25.56 16.65
N LEU A 136 1.90 24.58 15.75
CA LEU A 136 2.70 24.70 14.51
C LEU A 136 2.24 25.89 13.66
N ALA A 137 0.92 26.05 13.48
CA ALA A 137 0.37 27.18 12.74
C ALA A 137 0.62 28.53 13.46
N ALA A 138 0.40 28.58 14.78
CA ALA A 138 0.59 29.80 15.58
C ALA A 138 2.05 30.27 15.59
N SER A 139 3.00 29.33 15.71
CA SER A 139 4.44 29.64 15.70
C SER A 139 5.02 29.82 14.30
N LYS A 140 4.25 29.50 13.25
CA LYS A 140 4.74 29.42 11.86
C LYS A 140 6.01 28.57 11.74
N ALA A 141 6.06 27.49 12.50
CA ALA A 141 7.18 26.54 12.47
C ALA A 141 7.30 25.89 11.10
N ALA A 142 8.53 25.75 10.60
CA ALA A 142 8.77 25.17 9.29
C ALA A 142 8.11 23.78 9.18
N PHE A 143 7.20 23.62 8.24
CA PHE A 143 6.45 22.40 8.00
C PHE A 143 6.55 21.97 6.55
N VAL A 144 6.81 20.68 6.33
CA VAL A 144 6.87 20.07 5.01
C VAL A 144 5.64 19.21 4.81
N SER A 145 4.88 19.52 3.76
CA SER A 145 3.76 18.73 3.27
C SER A 145 4.18 17.90 2.07
N ARG A 146 3.62 16.71 1.94
CA ARG A 146 3.76 15.94 0.70
C ARG A 146 3.16 16.67 -0.51
N GLY A 147 2.03 17.35 -0.35
CA GLY A 147 1.40 18.14 -1.41
C GLY A 147 0.96 17.33 -2.64
N ASP A 148 0.92 15.98 -2.58
CA ASP A 148 0.78 15.05 -3.70
C ASP A 148 -0.58 14.35 -3.79
N ARG A 149 -1.55 14.80 -2.99
CA ARG A 149 -2.89 14.20 -2.89
C ARG A 149 -2.89 12.72 -2.45
N SER A 150 -1.85 12.26 -1.77
CA SER A 150 -1.77 10.94 -1.17
C SER A 150 -2.65 10.81 0.08
N GLY A 151 -2.81 9.59 0.59
CA GLY A 151 -3.48 9.34 1.88
C GLY A 151 -2.82 10.08 3.04
N THR A 152 -1.48 10.19 3.08
CA THR A 152 -0.74 10.98 4.09
C THR A 152 -1.06 12.47 3.95
N HIS A 153 -1.07 13.01 2.73
CA HIS A 153 -1.45 14.41 2.51
C HIS A 153 -2.91 14.67 2.93
N SER A 154 -3.83 13.76 2.60
CA SER A 154 -5.23 13.86 3.05
C SER A 154 -5.35 13.81 4.57
N ALA A 155 -4.57 12.96 5.26
CA ALA A 155 -4.53 12.89 6.73
C ALA A 155 -3.98 14.19 7.33
N GLU A 156 -2.93 14.75 6.76
CA GLU A 156 -2.36 16.04 7.16
C GLU A 156 -3.41 17.16 7.06
N LEU A 157 -4.09 17.28 5.92
CA LEU A 157 -5.13 18.30 5.73
C LEU A 157 -6.30 18.14 6.70
N ARG A 158 -6.67 16.91 7.05
CA ARG A 158 -7.67 16.65 8.12
C ARG A 158 -7.15 17.13 9.48
N SER A 159 -5.89 16.87 9.82
CA SER A 159 -5.29 17.31 11.08
C SER A 159 -5.27 18.84 11.22
N TRP A 160 -4.94 19.59 10.15
CA TRP A 160 -5.03 21.04 10.12
C TRP A 160 -6.47 21.52 10.36
N LYS A 161 -7.43 20.92 9.68
CA LYS A 161 -8.85 21.24 9.82
C LYS A 161 -9.37 20.97 11.25
N GLU A 162 -9.03 19.83 11.83
CA GLU A 162 -9.40 19.45 13.19
C GLU A 162 -8.76 20.37 14.25
N ALA A 163 -7.57 20.89 13.94
CA ALA A 163 -6.92 21.92 14.75
C ALA A 163 -7.58 23.31 14.64
N GLY A 164 -8.60 23.47 13.79
CA GLY A 164 -9.25 24.76 13.53
C GLY A 164 -8.44 25.71 12.68
N VAL A 165 -7.45 25.19 11.95
CA VAL A 165 -6.54 25.98 11.11
C VAL A 165 -7.07 26.02 9.68
N ASP A 166 -7.44 27.22 9.21
CA ASP A 166 -7.67 27.48 7.80
C ASP A 166 -6.30 27.63 7.09
N LEU A 167 -5.80 26.50 6.61
CA LEU A 167 -4.48 26.47 5.97
C LEU A 167 -4.41 27.39 4.74
N ALA A 168 -5.49 27.57 4.00
CA ALA A 168 -5.52 28.46 2.85
C ALA A 168 -5.30 29.93 3.23
N ALA A 169 -5.79 30.33 4.40
CA ALA A 169 -5.64 31.68 4.91
C ALA A 169 -4.27 31.94 5.59
N VAL A 170 -3.68 30.92 6.24
CA VAL A 170 -2.48 31.12 7.07
C VAL A 170 -1.18 30.62 6.48
N ARG A 171 -1.23 29.80 5.40
CA ARG A 171 -0.02 29.27 4.78
C ARG A 171 0.87 30.39 4.22
N GLY A 172 2.17 30.16 4.31
CA GLY A 172 3.20 31.09 3.88
C GLY A 172 4.53 30.34 3.73
N PRO A 173 5.68 31.05 3.79
CA PRO A 173 7.00 30.42 3.62
C PRO A 173 7.32 29.28 4.61
N TRP A 174 6.61 29.22 5.73
CA TRP A 174 6.75 28.18 6.74
C TRP A 174 6.16 26.84 6.34
N TYR A 175 5.19 26.82 5.40
CA TYR A 175 4.52 25.62 4.91
C TYR A 175 4.93 25.32 3.48
N ARG A 176 5.56 24.18 3.24
CA ARG A 176 6.15 23.83 1.94
C ARG A 176 5.55 22.55 1.39
N ASP A 177 4.81 22.66 0.30
CA ASP A 177 4.44 21.52 -0.52
C ASP A 177 5.61 21.06 -1.38
N VAL A 178 5.95 19.77 -1.32
CA VAL A 178 7.03 19.20 -2.17
C VAL A 178 6.48 18.50 -3.41
N GLY A 179 5.20 18.16 -3.45
CA GLY A 179 4.57 17.50 -4.59
C GLY A 179 5.10 16.10 -4.87
N GLN A 180 5.69 15.41 -3.87
CA GLN A 180 6.39 14.15 -4.06
C GLN A 180 6.03 13.13 -2.97
N GLY A 181 6.48 11.87 -3.16
CA GLY A 181 6.28 10.79 -2.20
C GLY A 181 6.97 11.01 -0.84
N MET A 182 6.70 10.11 0.11
CA MET A 182 7.13 10.27 1.51
C MET A 182 8.64 10.35 1.69
N GLY A 183 9.43 9.56 0.94
CA GLY A 183 10.89 9.57 1.02
C GLY A 183 11.50 10.93 0.68
N PRO A 184 11.21 11.52 -0.50
CA PRO A 184 11.63 12.87 -0.85
C PRO A 184 11.14 13.95 0.13
N ALA A 185 9.89 13.83 0.65
CA ALA A 185 9.36 14.76 1.63
C ALA A 185 10.13 14.70 2.96
N LEU A 186 10.46 13.49 3.44
CA LEU A 186 11.31 13.30 4.63
C LEU A 186 12.73 13.83 4.42
N ASN A 187 13.33 13.65 3.24
CA ASN A 187 14.64 14.26 2.94
C ASN A 187 14.58 15.79 3.01
N THR A 188 13.50 16.38 2.49
CA THR A 188 13.31 17.83 2.56
C THR A 188 13.14 18.28 4.01
N ALA A 189 12.33 17.59 4.80
CA ALA A 189 12.13 17.91 6.22
C ALA A 189 13.43 17.77 7.01
N SER A 190 14.21 16.72 6.75
CA SER A 190 15.53 16.51 7.37
C SER A 190 16.51 17.65 7.06
N ALA A 191 16.60 18.06 5.80
CA ALA A 191 17.48 19.14 5.37
C ALA A 191 17.10 20.50 5.95
N LEU A 192 15.81 20.73 6.24
CA LEU A 192 15.30 22.00 6.76
C LEU A 192 15.12 22.03 8.28
N GLY A 193 15.31 20.90 8.98
CA GLY A 193 14.91 20.77 10.38
C GLY A 193 13.43 21.07 10.59
N ALA A 194 12.59 20.65 9.64
CA ALA A 194 11.17 20.98 9.60
C ALA A 194 10.30 19.88 10.22
N TYR A 195 9.08 20.26 10.62
CA TYR A 195 8.04 19.31 11.01
C TYR A 195 7.41 18.67 9.79
N ILE A 196 6.95 17.42 9.93
CA ILE A 196 6.30 16.67 8.86
C ILE A 196 5.40 15.57 9.45
N LEU A 197 4.24 15.34 8.85
CA LEU A 197 3.44 14.15 9.11
C LEU A 197 3.92 13.01 8.19
N ALA A 198 4.19 11.85 8.77
CA ALA A 198 4.61 10.66 8.02
C ALA A 198 3.90 9.42 8.52
N ASP A 199 3.75 8.39 7.66
CA ASP A 199 3.44 7.06 8.15
C ASP A 199 4.65 6.48 8.90
N ARG A 200 4.38 5.78 10.01
CA ARG A 200 5.43 5.20 10.86
C ARG A 200 6.32 4.24 10.08
N GLY A 201 5.75 3.46 9.16
CA GLY A 201 6.49 2.47 8.40
C GLY A 201 7.59 3.09 7.56
N THR A 202 7.25 4.13 6.78
CA THR A 202 8.25 4.86 6.00
C THR A 202 9.27 5.55 6.91
N TRP A 203 8.82 6.14 8.03
CA TRP A 203 9.74 6.74 8.99
C TRP A 203 10.75 5.74 9.57
N LEU A 204 10.30 4.55 9.97
CA LEU A 204 11.22 3.55 10.54
C LEU A 204 12.22 3.02 9.51
N ALA A 205 11.82 2.90 8.25
CA ALA A 205 12.70 2.53 7.14
C ALA A 205 13.65 3.67 6.71
N PHE A 206 13.28 4.92 6.99
CA PHE A 206 14.05 6.10 6.56
C PHE A 206 15.35 6.26 7.36
N LYS A 207 16.48 6.46 6.65
CA LYS A 207 17.81 6.51 7.26
C LYS A 207 18.38 7.92 7.42
N ASN A 208 18.04 8.84 6.51
CA ASN A 208 18.59 10.19 6.49
C ASN A 208 17.85 11.15 7.44
N ARG A 209 17.79 10.79 8.73
CA ARG A 209 16.95 11.47 9.74
C ARG A 209 17.51 12.79 10.25
N ALA A 210 18.84 13.02 10.12
CA ALA A 210 19.55 14.08 10.83
C ALA A 210 19.18 14.06 12.33
N ASP A 211 18.66 15.17 12.87
CA ASP A 211 18.18 15.30 14.25
C ASP A 211 16.65 15.13 14.40
N LEU A 212 15.97 14.74 13.32
CA LEU A 212 14.53 14.52 13.37
C LEU A 212 14.16 13.31 14.24
N VAL A 213 13.11 13.49 15.05
CA VAL A 213 12.54 12.46 15.94
C VAL A 213 11.02 12.50 15.89
N ILE A 214 10.37 11.42 16.36
CA ILE A 214 8.92 11.42 16.58
C ILE A 214 8.62 12.34 17.78
N LEU A 215 7.71 13.28 17.59
CA LEU A 215 7.27 14.23 18.62
C LEU A 215 5.84 13.93 19.09
N VAL A 216 4.93 13.54 18.18
CA VAL A 216 3.55 13.18 18.50
C VAL A 216 3.21 11.83 17.89
N GLN A 217 2.64 10.93 18.69
CA GLN A 217 2.22 9.58 18.32
C GLN A 217 1.12 9.06 19.25
N GLY A 218 0.44 7.98 18.86
CA GLY A 218 -0.54 7.29 19.70
C GLY A 218 -1.89 7.99 19.82
N ASP A 219 -2.09 9.13 19.17
CA ASP A 219 -3.39 9.78 19.06
C ASP A 219 -4.28 8.99 18.09
N ARG A 220 -5.57 8.80 18.46
CA ARG A 220 -6.52 8.05 17.60
C ARG A 220 -6.73 8.68 16.23
N SER A 221 -6.62 10.00 16.11
CA SER A 221 -6.71 10.72 14.83
C SER A 221 -5.55 10.41 13.89
N LEU A 222 -4.46 9.83 14.40
CA LEU A 222 -3.34 9.35 13.63
C LEU A 222 -3.49 7.91 13.12
N PHE A 223 -4.54 7.21 13.52
CA PHE A 223 -4.77 5.84 13.04
C PHE A 223 -5.08 5.86 11.56
N ASN A 224 -4.45 4.97 10.83
CA ASN A 224 -4.47 4.85 9.39
C ASN A 224 -4.97 3.46 8.99
N PRO A 225 -6.30 3.24 8.92
CA PRO A 225 -6.89 1.95 8.61
C PRO A 225 -6.77 1.64 7.11
N TYR A 226 -6.37 0.44 6.79
CA TYR A 226 -6.28 -0.11 5.43
C TYR A 226 -7.52 -0.90 5.09
N GLY A 227 -8.09 -0.61 3.92
CA GLY A 227 -9.22 -1.34 3.35
C GLY A 227 -8.85 -2.06 2.07
N ALA A 228 -9.35 -3.30 1.93
CA ALA A 228 -9.32 -4.03 0.68
C ALA A 228 -10.72 -4.07 0.06
N MET A 229 -10.81 -3.90 -1.26
CA MET A 229 -12.04 -3.92 -2.03
C MET A 229 -11.84 -4.69 -3.33
N LEU A 230 -12.73 -5.63 -3.63
CA LEU A 230 -12.80 -6.25 -4.95
C LEU A 230 -13.44 -5.27 -5.93
N VAL A 231 -12.80 -5.02 -7.06
CA VAL A 231 -13.39 -4.23 -8.14
C VAL A 231 -14.60 -4.96 -8.69
N ASP A 232 -15.71 -4.24 -8.91
CA ASP A 232 -16.98 -4.86 -9.27
C ASP A 232 -16.91 -5.52 -10.66
N PRO A 233 -17.02 -6.87 -10.74
CA PRO A 233 -16.99 -7.60 -12.01
C PRO A 233 -18.21 -7.34 -12.90
N ASP A 234 -19.33 -6.88 -12.33
CA ASP A 234 -20.52 -6.53 -13.12
C ASP A 234 -20.26 -5.26 -13.95
N ARG A 235 -19.38 -4.38 -13.48
CA ARG A 235 -18.93 -3.20 -14.22
C ARG A 235 -17.73 -3.49 -15.13
N HIS A 236 -16.86 -4.39 -14.68
CA HIS A 236 -15.60 -4.72 -15.36
C HIS A 236 -15.46 -6.23 -15.54
N PRO A 237 -16.02 -6.81 -16.62
CA PRO A 237 -15.99 -8.26 -16.84
C PRO A 237 -14.59 -8.88 -16.94
N GLY A 238 -13.55 -8.06 -17.13
CA GLY A 238 -12.14 -8.48 -17.14
C GLY A 238 -11.55 -8.72 -15.75
N VAL A 239 -12.24 -8.31 -14.69
CA VAL A 239 -11.78 -8.49 -13.30
C VAL A 239 -11.78 -9.96 -12.93
N LYS A 240 -10.67 -10.44 -12.41
CA LYS A 240 -10.49 -11.82 -11.94
C LYS A 240 -11.10 -11.98 -10.55
N ALA A 241 -12.44 -11.90 -10.49
CA ALA A 241 -13.20 -11.79 -9.26
C ALA A 241 -12.93 -12.93 -8.27
N LYS A 242 -12.84 -14.19 -8.76
CA LYS A 242 -12.57 -15.36 -7.90
C LYS A 242 -11.18 -15.25 -7.23
N GLN A 243 -10.17 -14.90 -7.99
CA GLN A 243 -8.80 -14.80 -7.50
C GLN A 243 -8.60 -13.55 -6.64
N GLY A 244 -9.20 -12.41 -7.02
CA GLY A 244 -9.20 -11.20 -6.24
C GLY A 244 -9.89 -11.38 -4.88
N GLN A 245 -11.03 -12.07 -4.85
CA GLN A 245 -11.71 -12.40 -3.60
C GLN A 245 -10.87 -13.36 -2.74
N ALA A 246 -10.21 -14.37 -3.35
CA ALA A 246 -9.32 -15.27 -2.62
C ALA A 246 -8.17 -14.53 -1.93
N PHE A 247 -7.62 -13.48 -2.58
CA PHE A 247 -6.61 -12.63 -1.95
C PHE A 247 -7.17 -11.85 -0.75
N ILE A 248 -8.35 -11.26 -0.90
CA ILE A 248 -9.01 -10.53 0.20
C ILE A 248 -9.33 -11.48 1.35
N ASP A 249 -9.90 -12.66 1.06
CA ASP A 249 -10.24 -13.65 2.07
C ASP A 249 -9.01 -14.12 2.83
N TRP A 250 -7.88 -14.31 2.15
CA TRP A 250 -6.62 -14.63 2.80
C TRP A 250 -6.12 -13.48 3.68
N LEU A 251 -6.16 -12.23 3.20
CA LEU A 251 -5.74 -11.06 3.98
C LEU A 251 -6.49 -10.96 5.32
N VAL A 252 -7.78 -11.33 5.33
CA VAL A 252 -8.62 -11.26 6.54
C VAL A 252 -8.68 -12.59 7.32
N SER A 253 -8.06 -13.65 6.81
CA SER A 253 -7.97 -14.94 7.49
C SER A 253 -7.00 -14.89 8.67
N PRO A 254 -7.06 -15.88 9.61
CA PRO A 254 -6.08 -15.98 10.68
C PRO A 254 -4.64 -16.01 10.18
N GLU A 255 -4.35 -16.72 9.09
CA GLU A 255 -3.02 -16.85 8.50
C GLU A 255 -2.52 -15.50 7.95
N GLY A 256 -3.34 -14.82 7.16
CA GLY A 256 -3.01 -13.50 6.61
C GLY A 256 -2.82 -12.45 7.70
N GLN A 257 -3.69 -12.47 8.72
CA GLN A 257 -3.57 -11.55 9.87
C GLN A 257 -2.30 -11.84 10.69
N GLN A 258 -1.92 -13.11 10.86
CA GLN A 258 -0.67 -13.48 11.50
C GLN A 258 0.55 -13.05 10.66
N ALA A 259 0.50 -13.20 9.34
CA ALA A 259 1.53 -12.74 8.42
C ALA A 259 1.73 -11.21 8.53
N ILE A 260 0.63 -10.44 8.57
CA ILE A 260 0.67 -8.98 8.76
C ILE A 260 1.29 -8.63 10.12
N ALA A 261 0.85 -9.27 11.21
CA ALA A 261 1.38 -9.04 12.56
C ALA A 261 2.87 -9.40 12.71
N GLY A 262 3.30 -10.40 11.95
CA GLY A 262 4.70 -10.86 11.93
C GLY A 262 5.67 -9.91 11.22
N TYR A 263 5.15 -8.95 10.42
CA TYR A 263 6.01 -8.01 9.73
C TYR A 263 6.58 -6.95 10.66
N LYS A 264 7.92 -6.90 10.74
CA LYS A 264 8.65 -5.99 11.63
C LYS A 264 9.77 -5.27 10.89
N VAL A 265 10.00 -4.02 11.24
CA VAL A 265 11.15 -3.23 10.79
C VAL A 265 11.95 -2.78 12.00
N GLY A 266 13.24 -3.11 12.04
CA GLY A 266 14.07 -2.82 13.19
C GLY A 266 13.59 -3.47 14.51
N GLY A 267 12.84 -4.57 14.42
CA GLY A 267 12.25 -5.26 15.58
C GLY A 267 10.86 -4.74 15.98
N GLU A 268 10.40 -3.63 15.42
CA GLU A 268 9.09 -3.04 15.73
C GLU A 268 8.02 -3.48 14.75
N GLN A 269 6.82 -3.82 15.25
CA GLN A 269 5.65 -4.12 14.44
C GLN A 269 5.13 -2.84 13.77
N LEU A 270 4.88 -2.91 12.45
CA LEU A 270 4.41 -1.74 11.69
C LEU A 270 2.93 -1.76 11.37
N PHE A 271 2.37 -2.94 11.17
CA PHE A 271 0.98 -3.11 10.81
C PHE A 271 0.29 -3.97 11.85
N PHE A 272 -0.87 -3.53 12.27
CA PHE A 272 -1.67 -4.18 13.30
C PHE A 272 -2.91 -4.78 12.63
N PRO A 273 -3.13 -6.10 12.73
CA PRO A 273 -4.32 -6.77 12.23
C PRO A 273 -5.61 -6.11 12.72
N SER A 274 -6.61 -5.99 11.86
CA SER A 274 -7.91 -5.43 12.24
C SER A 274 -9.11 -6.14 11.60
N ALA A 275 -8.90 -7.27 10.93
CA ALA A 275 -10.00 -8.04 10.38
C ALA A 275 -10.94 -8.54 11.50
N GLY A 276 -12.23 -8.21 11.37
CA GLY A 276 -13.25 -8.61 12.35
C GLY A 276 -13.27 -7.81 13.66
N ALA A 277 -12.32 -6.91 13.89
CA ALA A 277 -12.39 -5.97 15.00
C ALA A 277 -13.14 -4.70 14.55
N PRO A 278 -14.12 -4.18 15.32
CA PRO A 278 -14.62 -2.85 15.05
C PRO A 278 -13.47 -1.87 15.29
N VAL A 279 -13.00 -1.23 14.22
CA VAL A 279 -12.16 -0.03 14.35
C VAL A 279 -13.11 1.03 14.95
N THR A 280 -13.18 1.07 16.29
CA THR A 280 -14.01 2.03 17.00
C THR A 280 -13.55 3.43 16.60
N ARG A 281 -14.49 4.17 16.00
CA ARG A 281 -14.34 5.57 15.64
C ARG A 281 -14.05 6.44 16.86
#